data_bdde3de497ab185464980bbfc7ba0129
#
_entry.id   bdde3de497ab185464980bbfc7ba0129
#
_cell.length_a   1.000
_cell.length_b   1.000
_cell.length_c   1.000
_cell.angle_alpha   90.00
_cell.angle_beta   90.00
_cell.angle_gamma   90.00
#
_symmetry.space_group_name_H-M   'P 1'
#
loop_
_entity.id
_entity.type
_entity.pdbx_description
1 polymer ?
#
loop_
_entity_poly.entity_id
_entity_poly.type
_entity_poly.pdbx_seq_one_letter_code
_entity_poly.pdbx_strand_id
1 'polypeptide(L)'
;MLCAKGSQKCLRKKAACQLFGGTPSQIEYAAEMGLEHHLGLTCDPVCGLVQIPCIERNAVAAARALDANSYANLSDGHHMISYDRVVEVMKETGKDIPSLYRETSEGGLARNYTQK
;
A
#
# COMPACT_ATOMS: atom_id res chain seq x y z
N MET A 1 4.98 9.89 9.99
CA MET A 1 5.14 8.45 10.22
C MET A 1 4.54 7.74 9.01
N LEU A 2 5.37 7.12 8.17
CA LEU A 2 4.88 6.32 7.05
C LEU A 2 4.11 5.15 7.64
N CYS A 3 2.84 5.02 7.30
CA CYS A 3 2.04 3.90 7.79
C CYS A 3 2.81 2.60 7.50
N ALA A 4 3.16 1.86 8.56
CA ALA A 4 3.89 0.58 8.46
C ALA A 4 3.23 -0.41 7.46
N LYS A 5 1.96 -0.18 7.15
CA LYS A 5 1.16 -0.92 6.18
C LYS A 5 1.62 -0.75 4.73
N GLY A 6 2.23 0.37 4.36
CA GLY A 6 2.77 0.57 3.00
C GLY A 6 3.96 -0.34 2.72
N SER A 7 4.89 -0.45 3.67
CA SER A 7 6.07 -1.30 3.53
C SER A 7 5.73 -2.79 3.45
N GLN A 8 4.76 -3.26 4.25
CA GLN A 8 4.32 -4.66 4.21
C GLN A 8 3.68 -5.04 2.88
N LYS A 9 2.90 -4.15 2.27
CA LYS A 9 2.28 -4.36 0.96
C LYS A 9 3.31 -4.47 -0.15
N CYS A 10 4.33 -3.62 -0.11
CA CYS A 10 5.45 -3.67 -1.03
C CYS A 10 6.23 -4.99 -0.91
N LEU A 11 6.57 -5.42 0.32
CA LEU A 11 7.30 -6.67 0.56
C LEU A 11 6.56 -7.90 0.02
N ARG A 12 5.24 -7.98 0.17
CA ARG A 12 4.46 -9.10 -0.37
C ARG A 12 4.52 -9.19 -1.89
N LYS A 13 4.50 -8.06 -2.59
CA LYS A 13 4.59 -8.02 -4.06
C LYS A 13 5.98 -8.40 -4.55
N LYS A 14 7.04 -7.94 -3.89
CA LYS A 14 8.42 -8.36 -4.16
C LYS A 14 8.56 -9.88 -3.99
N ALA A 15 8.10 -10.42 -2.87
CA ALA A 15 8.21 -11.83 -2.57
C ALA A 15 7.43 -12.69 -3.59
N ALA A 16 6.22 -12.31 -3.96
CA ALA A 16 5.46 -13.01 -4.99
C ALA A 16 6.21 -13.02 -6.31
N CYS A 17 6.65 -11.87 -6.81
CA CYS A 17 7.36 -11.78 -8.08
C CYS A 17 8.67 -12.60 -8.08
N GLN A 18 9.41 -12.57 -6.98
CA GLN A 18 10.62 -13.38 -6.83
C GLN A 18 10.33 -14.88 -6.85
N LEU A 19 9.30 -15.33 -6.16
CA LEU A 19 8.88 -16.76 -6.12
C LEU A 19 8.44 -17.27 -7.49
N PHE A 20 7.87 -16.42 -8.32
CA PHE A 20 7.45 -16.75 -9.67
C PHE A 20 8.55 -16.52 -10.73
N GLY A 21 9.79 -16.27 -10.31
CA GLY A 21 10.94 -16.20 -11.21
C GLY A 21 11.12 -14.87 -11.92
N GLY A 22 10.53 -13.79 -11.42
CA GLY A 22 10.70 -12.45 -11.97
C GLY A 22 12.15 -11.98 -11.93
N THR A 23 12.53 -11.20 -12.93
CA THR A 23 13.83 -10.52 -12.99
C THR A 23 13.92 -9.42 -11.90
N PRO A 24 15.13 -8.96 -11.54
CA PRO A 24 15.28 -7.85 -10.59
C PRO A 24 14.44 -6.62 -10.95
N SER A 25 14.38 -6.23 -12.22
CA SER A 25 13.57 -5.11 -12.69
C SER A 25 12.07 -5.36 -12.52
N GLN A 26 11.60 -6.57 -12.81
CA GLN A 26 10.19 -6.95 -12.60
C GLN A 26 9.84 -6.98 -11.11
N ILE A 27 10.75 -7.43 -10.25
CA ILE A 27 10.57 -7.41 -8.79
C ILE A 27 10.46 -5.98 -8.28
N GLU A 28 11.31 -5.08 -8.79
CA GLU A 28 11.23 -3.64 -8.45
C GLU A 28 9.93 -3.02 -8.94
N TYR A 29 9.51 -3.32 -10.15
CA TYR A 29 8.25 -2.85 -10.71
C TYR A 29 7.04 -3.33 -9.89
N ALA A 30 6.98 -4.61 -9.53
CA ALA A 30 5.93 -5.12 -8.65
C ALA A 30 5.89 -4.39 -7.30
N ALA A 31 7.05 -4.03 -6.75
CA ALA A 31 7.16 -3.28 -5.51
C ALA A 31 6.67 -1.83 -5.65
N GLU A 32 7.05 -1.19 -6.74
CA GLU A 32 6.64 0.17 -7.10
C GLU A 32 5.13 0.26 -7.20
N MET A 33 4.47 -0.58 -8.01
CA MET A 33 3.01 -0.69 -8.08
C MET A 33 2.38 -0.89 -6.69
N GLY A 34 3.11 -1.57 -5.78
CA GLY A 34 2.69 -1.79 -4.41
C GLY A 34 2.54 -0.52 -3.59
N LEU A 35 3.40 0.45 -3.82
CA LEU A 35 3.37 1.74 -3.15
C LEU A 35 2.49 2.75 -3.88
N GLU A 36 2.65 2.85 -5.20
CA GLU A 36 1.93 3.79 -6.04
C GLU A 36 0.41 3.71 -5.84
N HIS A 37 -0.14 2.51 -5.88
CA HIS A 37 -1.58 2.27 -5.72
C HIS A 37 -2.08 2.45 -4.27
N HIS A 38 -1.22 2.89 -3.37
CA HIS A 38 -1.56 3.15 -1.97
C HIS A 38 -1.17 4.56 -1.52
N LEU A 39 -0.85 5.44 -2.45
CA LEU A 39 -0.63 6.86 -2.16
C LEU A 39 -1.94 7.50 -1.68
N GLY A 40 -1.84 8.36 -0.70
CA GLY A 40 -2.99 9.14 -0.21
C GLY A 40 -4.05 8.35 0.57
N LEU A 41 -3.80 7.11 0.97
CA LEU A 41 -4.76 6.36 1.78
C LEU A 41 -4.85 6.92 3.20
N THR A 42 -6.07 7.26 3.59
CA THR A 42 -6.38 7.68 4.96
C THR A 42 -6.16 6.54 5.97
N CYS A 43 -5.87 6.89 7.21
CA CYS A 43 -5.75 5.95 8.30
C CYS A 43 -6.68 6.38 9.44
N ASP A 44 -7.87 5.80 9.45
CA ASP A 44 -8.95 6.11 10.37
C ASP A 44 -9.53 4.81 10.98
N PRO A 45 -8.74 4.06 11.76
CA PRO A 45 -9.18 2.79 12.31
C PRO A 45 -10.33 3.00 13.30
N VAL A 46 -11.40 2.22 13.13
CA VAL A 46 -12.57 2.26 14.01
C VAL A 46 -12.16 1.93 15.45
N CYS A 47 -12.59 2.73 16.40
CA CYS A 47 -12.24 2.61 17.84
C CYS A 47 -10.73 2.60 18.12
N GLY A 48 -9.89 3.12 17.24
CA GLY A 48 -8.44 3.03 17.37
C GLY A 48 -7.86 1.61 17.20
N LEU A 49 -8.70 0.64 16.92
CA LEU A 49 -8.30 -0.75 16.73
C LEU A 49 -7.87 -1.00 15.27
N VAL A 50 -6.75 -1.71 15.09
CA VAL A 50 -6.24 -2.06 13.75
C VAL A 50 -7.02 -3.25 13.18
N GLN A 51 -8.34 -3.13 13.11
CA GLN A 51 -9.28 -4.16 12.63
C GLN A 51 -10.06 -3.68 11.41
N ILE A 52 -10.84 -2.65 11.56
CA ILE A 52 -11.67 -2.07 10.48
C ILE A 52 -11.08 -0.72 10.07
N PRO A 53 -10.71 -0.51 8.81
CA PRO A 53 -10.75 -1.43 7.67
C PRO A 53 -9.46 -2.28 7.49
N CYS A 54 -8.59 -2.36 8.47
CA CYS A 54 -7.22 -2.83 8.31
C CYS A 54 -7.12 -4.32 7.97
N ILE A 55 -7.97 -5.18 8.54
CA ILE A 55 -7.98 -6.63 8.23
C ILE A 55 -8.33 -6.84 6.76
N GLU A 56 -9.39 -6.21 6.28
CA GLU A 56 -9.82 -6.30 4.88
C GLU A 56 -8.78 -5.73 3.92
N ARG A 57 -8.20 -4.56 4.26
CA ARG A 57 -7.11 -3.97 3.47
C ARG A 57 -5.91 -4.90 3.35
N ASN A 58 -5.60 -5.68 4.39
CA ASN A 58 -4.51 -6.66 4.34
C ASN A 58 -4.85 -7.85 3.45
N ALA A 59 -6.09 -8.35 3.50
CA ALA A 59 -6.55 -9.44 2.64
C ALA A 59 -6.53 -9.00 1.15
N VAL A 60 -7.09 -7.84 0.85
CA VAL A 60 -7.04 -7.25 -0.50
C VAL A 60 -5.61 -7.02 -0.97
N ALA A 61 -4.72 -6.55 -0.09
CA ALA A 61 -3.31 -6.34 -0.44
C ALA A 61 -2.57 -7.66 -0.75
N ALA A 62 -2.99 -8.77 -0.13
CA ALA A 62 -2.43 -10.09 -0.46
C ALA A 62 -2.87 -10.55 -1.85
N ALA A 63 -4.15 -10.41 -2.20
CA ALA A 63 -4.65 -10.71 -3.55
C ALA A 63 -3.95 -9.82 -4.60
N ARG A 64 -3.84 -8.53 -4.35
CA ARG A 64 -3.14 -7.58 -5.23
C ARG A 64 -1.64 -7.87 -5.40
N ALA A 65 -1.04 -8.64 -4.51
CA ALA A 65 0.34 -9.08 -4.69
C ALA A 65 0.48 -10.06 -5.87
N LEU A 66 -0.51 -10.92 -6.08
CA LEU A 66 -0.57 -11.82 -7.23
C LEU A 66 -0.86 -11.07 -8.53
N ASP A 67 -1.78 -10.09 -8.50
CA ASP A 67 -2.06 -9.24 -9.65
C ASP A 67 -0.80 -8.49 -10.10
N ALA A 68 -0.10 -7.83 -9.16
CA ALA A 68 1.12 -7.10 -9.46
C ALA A 68 2.25 -8.02 -9.98
N ASN A 69 2.35 -9.24 -9.43
CA ASN A 69 3.26 -10.26 -9.93
C ASN A 69 2.95 -10.61 -11.39
N SER A 70 1.69 -10.91 -11.71
CA SER A 70 1.27 -11.26 -13.06
C SER A 70 1.57 -10.12 -14.04
N TYR A 71 1.23 -8.89 -13.65
CA TYR A 71 1.50 -7.71 -14.48
C TYR A 71 3.00 -7.51 -14.72
N ALA A 72 3.82 -7.56 -13.67
CA ALA A 72 5.26 -7.36 -13.78
C ALA A 72 5.94 -8.45 -14.61
N ASN A 73 5.54 -9.71 -14.44
CA ASN A 73 6.12 -10.83 -15.20
C ASN A 73 5.72 -10.85 -16.68
N LEU A 74 4.59 -10.26 -17.05
CA LEU A 74 4.18 -10.08 -18.43
C LEU A 74 4.81 -8.84 -19.10
N SER A 75 5.44 -7.97 -18.33
CA SER A 75 6.16 -6.80 -18.81
C SER A 75 7.64 -7.11 -19.05
N ASP A 76 8.32 -6.18 -19.71
CA ASP A 76 9.78 -6.20 -19.86
C ASP A 76 10.52 -5.72 -18.59
N GLY A 77 9.78 -5.35 -17.53
CA GLY A 77 10.32 -4.80 -16.29
C GLY A 77 10.66 -3.31 -16.38
N HIS A 78 10.39 -2.67 -17.53
CA HIS A 78 10.56 -1.23 -17.67
C HIS A 78 9.32 -0.49 -17.17
N HIS A 79 9.54 0.52 -16.32
CA HIS A 79 8.49 1.37 -15.80
C HIS A 79 8.95 2.82 -15.74
N MET A 80 8.01 3.76 -15.91
CA MET A 80 8.35 5.17 -16.07
C MET A 80 8.73 5.87 -14.76
N ILE A 81 8.19 5.38 -13.64
CA ILE A 81 8.42 5.95 -12.31
C ILE A 81 9.18 4.93 -11.48
N SER A 82 10.36 5.30 -10.99
CA SER A 82 11.16 4.40 -10.15
C SER A 82 10.55 4.20 -8.76
N TYR A 83 10.86 3.07 -8.15
CA TYR A 83 10.48 2.76 -6.77
C TYR A 83 10.87 3.87 -5.79
N ASP A 84 12.09 4.41 -5.92
CA ASP A 84 12.59 5.48 -5.05
C ASP A 84 11.76 6.75 -5.18
N ARG A 85 11.35 7.08 -6.42
CA ARG A 85 10.48 8.23 -6.65
C ARG A 85 9.12 8.09 -6.00
N VAL A 86 8.53 6.91 -6.06
CA VAL A 86 7.25 6.64 -5.38
C VAL A 86 7.41 6.74 -3.86
N VAL A 87 8.54 6.31 -3.31
CA VAL A 87 8.84 6.49 -1.86
C VAL A 87 8.90 7.96 -1.47
N GLU A 88 9.51 8.81 -2.29
CA GLU A 88 9.53 10.27 -2.07
C GLU A 88 8.12 10.86 -2.10
N VAL A 89 7.36 10.56 -3.15
CA VAL A 89 5.97 11.01 -3.31
C VAL A 89 5.10 10.54 -2.15
N MET A 90 5.29 9.30 -1.67
CA MET A 90 4.56 8.78 -0.52
C MET A 90 4.85 9.59 0.76
N LYS A 91 6.09 10.05 0.95
CA LYS A 91 6.45 10.92 2.09
C LYS A 91 5.78 12.28 1.99
N GLU A 92 5.77 12.87 0.80
CA GLU A 92 5.14 14.16 0.53
C GLU A 92 3.63 14.07 0.74
N THR A 93 2.96 13.15 0.05
CA THR A 93 1.52 12.92 0.18
C THR A 93 1.12 12.65 1.63
N GLY A 94 1.94 11.88 2.36
CA GLY A 94 1.68 11.59 3.77
C GLY A 94 1.76 12.83 4.67
N LYS A 95 2.53 13.85 4.31
CA LYS A 95 2.58 15.15 5.01
C LYS A 95 1.37 16.01 4.67
N ASP A 96 0.90 15.95 3.43
CA ASP A 96 -0.18 16.77 2.90
C ASP A 96 -1.57 16.27 3.33
N ILE A 97 -1.70 14.99 3.70
CA ILE A 97 -2.94 14.46 4.27
C ILE A 97 -3.27 15.23 5.56
N PRO A 98 -4.49 15.80 5.69
CA PRO A 98 -4.92 16.46 6.92
C PRO A 98 -4.74 15.57 8.16
N SER A 99 -4.36 16.16 9.29
CA SER A 99 -4.11 15.42 10.53
C SER A 99 -5.29 14.54 10.96
N LEU A 100 -6.51 14.98 10.69
CA LEU A 100 -7.74 14.24 10.95
C LEU A 100 -7.76 12.82 10.36
N TYR A 101 -7.07 12.61 9.24
CA TYR A 101 -7.03 11.32 8.51
C TYR A 101 -5.72 10.55 8.72
N ARG A 102 -4.93 10.96 9.72
CA ARG A 102 -3.63 10.35 10.06
C ARG A 102 -3.66 9.67 11.43
N GLU A 103 -4.35 8.53 11.51
CA GLU A 103 -4.38 7.66 12.71
C GLU A 103 -5.03 8.30 13.96
N THR A 104 -5.91 9.28 13.79
CA THR A 104 -6.61 9.93 14.92
C THR A 104 -7.82 9.15 15.39
N SER A 105 -8.40 8.32 14.55
CA SER A 105 -9.71 7.65 14.77
C SER A 105 -10.89 8.64 14.99
N GLU A 106 -10.71 9.89 14.58
CA GLU A 106 -11.71 10.95 14.72
C GLU A 106 -12.38 11.30 13.39
N GLY A 107 -11.83 10.83 12.27
CA GLY A 107 -12.30 11.09 10.91
C GLY A 107 -12.81 9.84 10.18
N GLY A 108 -13.29 10.04 8.97
CA GLY A 108 -13.64 8.97 8.03
C GLY A 108 -14.58 7.93 8.61
N LEU A 109 -14.22 6.66 8.48
CA LEU A 109 -15.00 5.53 8.97
C LEU A 109 -15.16 5.54 10.49
N ALA A 110 -14.12 5.92 11.22
CA ALA A 110 -14.16 5.93 12.69
C ALA A 110 -15.23 6.88 13.22
N ARG A 111 -15.36 8.06 12.61
CA ARG A 111 -16.36 9.07 13.01
C ARG A 111 -17.79 8.60 12.78
N ASN A 112 -18.02 7.81 11.73
CA ASN A 112 -19.35 7.35 11.33
C ASN A 112 -19.73 5.98 11.92
N TYR A 113 -18.82 5.40 12.72
CA TYR A 113 -19.09 4.15 13.41
C TYR A 113 -19.87 4.40 14.69
N THR A 114 -21.12 3.97 14.72
CA THR A 114 -21.93 3.90 15.95
C THR A 114 -21.99 2.46 16.39
N GLN A 115 -21.45 2.15 17.58
CA GLN A 115 -21.72 0.86 18.22
C GLN A 115 -23.23 0.78 18.49
N LYS A 116 -23.88 -0.21 17.86
CA LYS A 116 -25.24 -0.60 18.22
C LYS A 116 -25.21 -1.49 19.44
#